data_3ce57a14ee10ce9dd6d25a397bbb3061
#
_entry.id   3ce57a14ee10ce9dd6d25a397bbb3061
#
_cell.length_a   1.000
_cell.length_b   1.000
_cell.length_c   1.000
_cell.angle_alpha   90.00
_cell.angle_beta   90.00
_cell.angle_gamma   90.00
#
_symmetry.space_group_name_H-M   'P 1'
#
loop_
_entity.id
_entity.type
_entity.pdbx_description
1 polymer ?
#
loop_
_entity_poly.entity_id
_entity_poly.type
_entity_poly.pdbx_seq_one_letter_code
_entity_poly.pdbx_strand_id
1 'polypeptide(L)'
;MLEHGGRLRRAAEHFDIPLQDWLDLSTGIAPYGFDLPAIPAEAWRRLPETEDELEPAAQAYFGATSLLPVAGSQAAIQMLPRLRGPLQVGIVSPCYAEHAAAWRREGHRLSEFSEGSVPRALDGLDVLVVVNPNNPTGRLLPPEQLLDWHGRLAERGGWLIVDEAFMDPTPSHSLAPHSHLPGLIVLRSFGKFFGMAGARLGFVLAEQGLLSVLGDALGPWPIAGPSRFIGTVLLGDREGQHRQRELLRGDSERLAQLLTEQGLPPTGGCGLFHWVMTEEATMLHEFLACQGILVRRFLYPSSVRFGLPADEAGWARLTRALISYQAVRT
;
A
#
# COMPACT_ATOMS: atom_id res chain seq x y z
N MET A 1 -6.80 -15.73 10.69
CA MET A 1 -6.03 -15.23 9.52
C MET A 1 -6.62 -13.88 9.17
N LEU A 2 -5.78 -12.85 8.96
CA LEU A 2 -6.26 -11.52 8.59
C LEU A 2 -6.94 -11.56 7.21
N GLU A 3 -8.00 -10.77 7.07
CA GLU A 3 -8.65 -10.62 5.77
C GLU A 3 -7.93 -9.58 4.93
N HIS A 4 -7.79 -9.88 3.61
CA HIS A 4 -7.19 -9.01 2.60
C HIS A 4 -8.08 -8.93 1.36
N GLY A 5 -7.94 -7.85 0.57
CA GLY A 5 -8.55 -7.76 -0.76
C GLY A 5 -7.91 -8.74 -1.76
N GLY A 6 -8.46 -8.79 -2.98
CA GLY A 6 -7.92 -9.63 -4.06
C GLY A 6 -8.21 -11.13 -3.94
N ARG A 7 -9.17 -11.54 -3.11
CA ARG A 7 -9.56 -12.95 -2.94
C ARG A 7 -10.68 -13.37 -3.91
N LEU A 8 -10.49 -13.08 -5.20
CA LEU A 8 -11.50 -13.36 -6.23
C LEU A 8 -11.91 -14.81 -6.32
N ARG A 9 -10.98 -15.78 -6.21
CA ARG A 9 -11.30 -17.20 -6.26
C ARG A 9 -12.26 -17.61 -5.13
N ARG A 10 -12.02 -17.09 -3.92
CA ARG A 10 -12.90 -17.33 -2.77
C ARG A 10 -14.27 -16.69 -2.97
N ALA A 11 -14.31 -15.48 -3.55
CA ALA A 11 -15.56 -14.81 -3.86
C ALA A 11 -16.33 -15.56 -4.96
N ALA A 12 -15.66 -15.99 -6.03
CA ALA A 12 -16.24 -16.78 -7.11
C ALA A 12 -16.90 -18.07 -6.59
N GLU A 13 -16.21 -18.79 -5.71
CA GLU A 13 -16.73 -20.00 -5.06
C GLU A 13 -17.91 -19.71 -4.13
N HIS A 14 -17.83 -18.63 -3.33
CA HIS A 14 -18.86 -18.30 -2.35
C HIS A 14 -20.18 -17.82 -2.96
N PHE A 15 -20.10 -17.04 -4.05
CA PHE A 15 -21.26 -16.45 -4.72
C PHE A 15 -21.69 -17.22 -5.98
N ASP A 16 -21.01 -18.32 -6.31
CA ASP A 16 -21.26 -19.15 -7.51
C ASP A 16 -21.23 -18.33 -8.82
N ILE A 17 -20.28 -17.41 -8.92
CA ILE A 17 -20.05 -16.55 -10.09
C ILE A 17 -18.70 -16.92 -10.71
N PRO A 18 -18.59 -17.20 -12.02
CA PRO A 18 -17.33 -17.54 -12.68
C PRO A 18 -16.25 -16.46 -12.46
N LEU A 19 -15.00 -16.88 -12.25
CA LEU A 19 -13.89 -15.98 -11.90
C LEU A 19 -13.69 -14.82 -12.90
N GLN A 20 -13.88 -15.10 -14.20
CA GLN A 20 -13.73 -14.09 -15.25
C GLN A 20 -14.83 -13.02 -15.25
N ASP A 21 -15.95 -13.26 -14.56
CA ASP A 21 -17.09 -12.37 -14.51
C ASP A 21 -17.02 -11.37 -13.35
N TRP A 22 -15.91 -11.38 -12.60
CA TRP A 22 -15.70 -10.47 -11.47
C TRP A 22 -15.04 -9.17 -11.87
N LEU A 23 -15.56 -8.07 -11.35
CA LEU A 23 -14.89 -6.76 -11.28
C LEU A 23 -14.23 -6.63 -9.89
N ASP A 24 -12.89 -6.69 -9.84
CA ASP A 24 -12.15 -6.58 -8.57
C ASP A 24 -11.82 -5.13 -8.23
N LEU A 25 -12.60 -4.55 -7.34
CA LEU A 25 -12.38 -3.24 -6.72
C LEU A 25 -11.92 -3.36 -5.25
N SER A 26 -11.54 -4.56 -4.79
CA SER A 26 -11.18 -4.81 -3.40
C SER A 26 -9.73 -4.45 -3.07
N THR A 27 -8.91 -4.23 -4.09
CA THR A 27 -7.51 -3.85 -3.94
C THR A 27 -7.32 -2.35 -4.21
N GLY A 28 -6.25 -1.76 -3.69
CA GLY A 28 -5.80 -0.42 -4.08
C GLY A 28 -4.65 -0.51 -5.08
N ILE A 29 -4.82 -1.31 -6.13
CA ILE A 29 -3.84 -1.50 -7.20
C ILE A 29 -4.32 -0.72 -8.42
N ALA A 30 -3.41 0.00 -9.08
CA ALA A 30 -3.74 0.66 -10.33
C ALA A 30 -4.28 -0.35 -11.34
N PRO A 31 -5.47 -0.11 -11.91
CA PRO A 31 -6.10 -1.09 -12.80
C PRO A 31 -5.51 -1.09 -14.21
N TYR A 32 -4.71 -0.09 -14.56
CA TYR A 32 -4.06 0.01 -15.86
C TYR A 32 -2.66 -0.59 -15.79
N GLY A 33 -2.19 -1.17 -16.90
CA GLY A 33 -0.83 -1.64 -17.06
C GLY A 33 0.06 -0.61 -17.71
N PHE A 34 1.36 -0.75 -17.46
CA PHE A 34 2.40 -0.16 -18.29
C PHE A 34 2.68 -1.07 -19.48
N ASP A 35 3.19 -0.51 -20.58
CA ASP A 35 3.72 -1.29 -21.69
C ASP A 35 4.97 -2.04 -21.22
N LEU A 36 4.84 -3.35 -21.05
CA LEU A 36 5.92 -4.17 -20.54
C LEU A 36 6.78 -4.69 -21.67
N PRO A 37 8.12 -4.52 -21.63
CA PRO A 37 9.01 -5.15 -22.58
C PRO A 37 9.04 -6.68 -22.35
N ALA A 38 9.42 -7.42 -23.39
CA ALA A 38 9.69 -8.84 -23.26
C ALA A 38 10.82 -9.07 -22.24
N ILE A 39 10.57 -9.93 -21.26
CA ILE A 39 11.57 -10.27 -20.26
C ILE A 39 12.61 -11.20 -20.90
N PRO A 40 13.91 -10.85 -20.86
CA PRO A 40 14.98 -11.69 -21.39
C PRO A 40 14.99 -13.08 -20.73
N ALA A 41 15.31 -14.11 -21.52
CA ALA A 41 15.35 -15.50 -21.02
C ALA A 41 16.38 -15.68 -19.89
N GLU A 42 17.45 -14.90 -19.91
CA GLU A 42 18.52 -14.89 -18.91
C GLU A 42 17.98 -14.48 -17.52
N ALA A 43 17.05 -13.53 -17.46
CA ALA A 43 16.44 -13.10 -16.22
C ALA A 43 15.68 -14.24 -15.48
N TRP A 44 15.27 -15.29 -16.21
CA TRP A 44 14.64 -16.49 -15.65
C TRP A 44 15.62 -17.58 -15.27
N ARG A 45 16.78 -17.63 -15.94
CA ARG A 45 17.71 -18.77 -15.86
C ARG A 45 18.88 -18.56 -14.92
N ARG A 46 19.29 -17.29 -14.74
CA ARG A 46 20.42 -16.95 -13.86
C ARG A 46 19.96 -16.52 -12.49
N LEU A 47 20.77 -16.76 -11.48
CA LEU A 47 20.58 -16.11 -10.18
C LEU A 47 20.72 -14.60 -10.35
N PRO A 48 19.85 -13.79 -9.71
CA PRO A 48 19.94 -12.34 -9.84
C PRO A 48 21.22 -11.82 -9.18
N GLU A 49 21.89 -10.91 -9.87
CA GLU A 49 23.03 -10.16 -9.36
C GLU A 49 22.56 -8.78 -8.90
N THR A 50 23.18 -8.24 -7.84
CA THR A 50 22.76 -6.95 -7.26
C THR A 50 23.44 -5.76 -7.92
N GLU A 51 24.41 -6.02 -8.82
CA GLU A 51 25.15 -5.06 -9.60
C GLU A 51 24.43 -4.64 -10.89
N ASP A 52 23.12 -4.85 -10.96
CA ASP A 52 22.28 -4.38 -12.05
C ASP A 52 21.76 -2.94 -11.79
N GLU A 53 20.92 -2.42 -12.69
CA GLU A 53 20.45 -1.03 -12.66
C GLU A 53 19.20 -0.83 -11.75
N LEU A 54 18.73 -1.84 -10.99
CA LEU A 54 17.49 -1.72 -10.21
C LEU A 54 17.63 -0.70 -9.08
N GLU A 55 18.69 -0.81 -8.27
CA GLU A 55 18.93 0.07 -7.14
C GLU A 55 19.19 1.52 -7.61
N PRO A 56 20.04 1.79 -8.63
CA PRO A 56 20.19 3.12 -9.19
C PRO A 56 18.88 3.74 -9.71
N ALA A 57 18.07 2.96 -10.46
CA ALA A 57 16.78 3.42 -10.95
C ALA A 57 15.80 3.75 -9.80
N ALA A 58 15.77 2.91 -8.76
CA ALA A 58 14.94 3.13 -7.59
C ALA A 58 15.39 4.36 -6.78
N GLN A 59 16.69 4.55 -6.59
CA GLN A 59 17.25 5.74 -5.94
C GLN A 59 16.86 7.02 -6.68
N ALA A 60 16.99 7.02 -8.00
CA ALA A 60 16.60 8.15 -8.84
C ALA A 60 15.10 8.43 -8.80
N TYR A 61 14.27 7.37 -8.76
CA TYR A 61 12.80 7.48 -8.70
C TYR A 61 12.30 8.00 -7.37
N PHE A 62 12.80 7.46 -6.25
CA PHE A 62 12.37 7.84 -4.90
C PHE A 62 13.08 9.07 -4.35
N GLY A 63 14.21 9.46 -4.92
CA GLY A 63 15.08 10.52 -4.37
C GLY A 63 15.79 10.09 -3.08
N ALA A 64 16.00 8.80 -2.88
CA ALA A 64 16.65 8.24 -1.70
C ALA A 64 18.14 7.99 -1.95
N THR A 65 18.99 8.17 -0.94
CA THR A 65 20.44 7.94 -1.04
C THR A 65 20.81 6.46 -0.91
N SER A 66 20.01 5.71 -0.15
CA SER A 66 20.22 4.27 0.06
C SER A 66 18.87 3.55 0.18
N LEU A 67 18.82 2.33 -0.35
CA LEU A 67 17.64 1.48 -0.30
C LEU A 67 18.01 0.01 -0.43
N LEU A 68 17.09 -0.86 -0.03
CA LEU A 68 17.18 -2.31 -0.17
C LEU A 68 15.92 -2.83 -0.89
N PRO A 69 16.04 -3.48 -2.05
CA PRO A 69 14.93 -4.19 -2.66
C PRO A 69 14.48 -5.38 -1.83
N VAL A 70 13.17 -5.56 -1.67
CA VAL A 70 12.56 -6.63 -0.87
C VAL A 70 11.41 -7.30 -1.63
N ALA A 71 11.07 -8.54 -1.28
CA ALA A 71 9.99 -9.33 -1.91
C ALA A 71 8.59 -8.75 -1.59
N GLY A 72 8.35 -7.53 -2.07
CA GLY A 72 7.25 -6.66 -1.67
C GLY A 72 7.49 -6.07 -0.27
N SER A 73 6.89 -4.92 0.03
CA SER A 73 7.00 -4.29 1.37
C SER A 73 6.59 -5.24 2.51
N GLN A 74 5.78 -6.27 2.22
CA GLN A 74 5.38 -7.29 3.19
C GLN A 74 6.58 -8.03 3.80
N ALA A 75 7.65 -8.29 3.03
CA ALA A 75 8.85 -8.94 3.57
C ALA A 75 9.51 -8.07 4.65
N ALA A 76 9.59 -6.76 4.42
CA ALA A 76 10.10 -5.82 5.40
C ALA A 76 9.19 -5.71 6.64
N ILE A 77 7.85 -5.63 6.44
CA ILE A 77 6.86 -5.59 7.54
C ILE A 77 7.05 -6.81 8.47
N GLN A 78 7.36 -7.98 7.92
CA GLN A 78 7.57 -9.20 8.68
C GLN A 78 8.95 -9.27 9.34
N MET A 79 9.98 -8.65 8.74
CA MET A 79 11.36 -8.79 9.20
C MET A 79 11.78 -7.69 10.19
N LEU A 80 11.34 -6.44 9.99
CA LEU A 80 11.72 -5.31 10.84
C LEU A 80 11.50 -5.56 12.35
N PRO A 81 10.37 -6.16 12.79
CA PRO A 81 10.16 -6.47 14.20
C PRO A 81 11.22 -7.42 14.80
N ARG A 82 11.87 -8.25 13.99
CA ARG A 82 12.87 -9.22 14.43
C ARG A 82 14.26 -8.63 14.67
N LEU A 83 14.50 -7.44 14.15
CA LEU A 83 15.81 -6.79 14.23
C LEU A 83 16.11 -6.20 15.61
N ARG A 84 15.12 -6.12 16.50
CA ARG A 84 15.25 -5.60 17.86
C ARG A 84 14.48 -6.46 18.85
N GLY A 85 14.93 -6.46 20.11
CA GLY A 85 14.22 -7.12 21.20
C GLY A 85 12.89 -6.48 21.55
N PRO A 86 12.18 -6.95 22.59
CA PRO A 86 10.87 -6.42 22.96
C PRO A 86 10.88 -4.90 23.22
N LEU A 87 10.01 -4.19 22.52
CA LEU A 87 9.90 -2.72 22.50
C LEU A 87 8.48 -2.26 22.75
N GLN A 88 8.32 -0.97 23.08
CA GLN A 88 7.03 -0.27 23.10
C GLN A 88 6.75 0.25 21.68
N VAL A 89 5.74 -0.29 21.01
CA VAL A 89 5.43 0.02 19.61
C VAL A 89 4.07 0.69 19.53
N GLY A 90 4.04 1.92 19.00
CA GLY A 90 2.83 2.64 18.66
C GLY A 90 2.44 2.38 17.21
N ILE A 91 1.16 2.17 16.93
CA ILE A 91 0.64 2.04 15.58
C ILE A 91 -0.55 3.00 15.42
N VAL A 92 -0.45 3.88 14.41
CA VAL A 92 -1.57 4.77 14.07
C VAL A 92 -2.65 3.95 13.37
N SER A 93 -3.80 3.82 14.04
CA SER A 93 -4.89 2.91 13.65
C SER A 93 -6.20 3.70 13.42
N PRO A 94 -7.14 3.23 12.55
CA PRO A 94 -7.03 1.97 11.79
C PRO A 94 -6.02 2.06 10.65
N CYS A 95 -5.29 0.97 10.41
CA CYS A 95 -4.36 0.89 9.30
C CYS A 95 -4.22 -0.54 8.74
N TYR A 96 -3.21 -0.78 7.92
CA TYR A 96 -2.90 -2.11 7.39
C TYR A 96 -2.53 -3.07 8.52
N ALA A 97 -3.41 -4.01 8.81
CA ALA A 97 -3.37 -4.87 10.00
C ALA A 97 -2.13 -5.77 10.12
N GLU A 98 -1.40 -5.99 9.01
CA GLU A 98 -0.17 -6.79 9.02
C GLU A 98 0.93 -6.15 9.88
N HIS A 99 0.96 -4.82 9.99
CA HIS A 99 1.90 -4.14 10.89
C HIS A 99 1.68 -4.60 12.34
N ALA A 100 0.47 -4.45 12.87
CA ALA A 100 0.16 -4.88 14.24
C ALA A 100 0.41 -6.38 14.45
N ALA A 101 0.02 -7.21 13.47
CA ALA A 101 0.20 -8.65 13.54
C ALA A 101 1.68 -9.06 13.58
N ALA A 102 2.54 -8.41 12.78
CA ALA A 102 3.96 -8.70 12.73
C ALA A 102 4.65 -8.35 14.06
N TRP A 103 4.45 -7.13 14.56
CA TRP A 103 5.03 -6.68 15.82
C TRP A 103 4.54 -7.50 17.03
N ARG A 104 3.24 -7.83 17.06
CA ARG A 104 2.67 -8.66 18.14
C ARG A 104 3.25 -10.08 18.15
N ARG A 105 3.46 -10.66 16.97
CA ARG A 105 4.01 -12.02 16.84
C ARG A 105 5.43 -12.13 17.36
N GLU A 106 6.24 -11.08 17.23
CA GLU A 106 7.63 -11.04 17.72
C GLU A 106 7.72 -10.59 19.20
N GLY A 107 6.59 -10.50 19.91
CA GLY A 107 6.56 -10.27 21.36
C GLY A 107 6.70 -8.82 21.81
N HIS A 108 6.53 -7.85 20.90
CA HIS A 108 6.53 -6.43 21.25
C HIS A 108 5.25 -6.01 21.97
N ARG A 109 5.32 -4.97 22.77
CA ARG A 109 4.16 -4.36 23.45
C ARG A 109 3.55 -3.30 22.54
N LEU A 110 2.32 -3.55 22.07
CA LEU A 110 1.63 -2.69 21.12
C LEU A 110 0.62 -1.78 21.78
N SER A 111 0.61 -0.54 21.31
CA SER A 111 -0.45 0.44 21.56
C SER A 111 -0.99 0.92 20.21
N GLU A 112 -2.27 0.67 19.95
CA GLU A 112 -2.96 1.15 18.75
C GLU A 112 -3.81 2.37 19.13
N PHE A 113 -3.66 3.48 18.42
CA PHE A 113 -4.32 4.74 18.73
C PHE A 113 -4.51 5.62 17.49
N SER A 114 -5.40 6.59 17.58
CA SER A 114 -5.64 7.56 16.50
C SER A 114 -4.47 8.55 16.36
N GLU A 115 -4.34 9.12 15.17
CA GLU A 115 -3.35 10.17 14.86
C GLU A 115 -3.26 11.27 15.92
N GLY A 116 -4.41 11.79 16.37
CA GLY A 116 -4.47 12.86 17.36
C GLY A 116 -3.92 12.50 18.74
N SER A 117 -3.71 11.22 19.02
CA SER A 117 -3.12 10.73 20.28
C SER A 117 -1.59 10.60 20.22
N VAL A 118 -0.99 10.63 19.02
CA VAL A 118 0.46 10.45 18.83
C VAL A 118 1.29 11.42 19.67
N PRO A 119 1.04 12.74 19.70
CA PRO A 119 1.88 13.67 20.44
C PRO A 119 2.02 13.37 21.93
N ARG A 120 0.97 12.75 22.53
CA ARG A 120 0.95 12.38 23.95
C ARG A 120 1.59 11.01 24.21
N ALA A 121 1.48 10.10 23.24
CA ALA A 121 2.00 8.74 23.37
C ALA A 121 3.51 8.64 23.05
N LEU A 122 4.02 9.54 22.20
CA LEU A 122 5.29 9.42 21.50
C LEU A 122 6.49 9.25 22.46
N ASP A 123 6.49 9.96 23.60
CA ASP A 123 7.62 9.89 24.56
C ASP A 123 7.76 8.53 25.25
N GLY A 124 6.70 7.73 25.26
CA GLY A 124 6.70 6.35 25.80
C GLY A 124 6.96 5.27 24.75
N LEU A 125 7.25 5.64 23.49
CA LEU A 125 7.43 4.68 22.41
C LEU A 125 8.89 4.54 22.01
N ASP A 126 9.29 3.33 21.66
CA ASP A 126 10.56 3.02 20.99
C ASP A 126 10.39 2.99 19.46
N VAL A 127 9.19 2.67 18.99
CA VAL A 127 8.85 2.62 17.57
C VAL A 127 7.46 3.22 17.34
N LEU A 128 7.33 4.04 16.32
CA LEU A 128 6.04 4.47 15.78
C LEU A 128 5.88 3.97 14.34
N VAL A 129 4.77 3.32 14.05
CA VAL A 129 4.40 2.87 12.70
C VAL A 129 3.25 3.70 12.18
N VAL A 130 3.43 4.28 11.00
CA VAL A 130 2.44 5.09 10.28
C VAL A 130 2.30 4.58 8.85
N VAL A 131 1.09 4.42 8.37
CA VAL A 131 0.81 4.16 6.95
C VAL A 131 0.41 5.48 6.30
N ASN A 132 1.13 5.94 5.28
CA ASN A 132 0.96 7.27 4.69
C ASN A 132 1.15 7.29 3.15
N PRO A 133 0.13 7.50 2.32
CA PRO A 133 -1.30 7.62 2.67
C PRO A 133 -1.84 6.39 3.36
N ASN A 134 -2.73 6.59 4.35
CA ASN A 134 -3.22 5.50 5.16
C ASN A 134 -4.18 4.56 4.40
N ASN A 135 -4.05 3.29 4.62
CA ASN A 135 -5.00 2.26 4.22
C ASN A 135 -5.72 1.73 5.47
N PRO A 136 -7.05 1.91 5.63
CA PRO A 136 -8.01 2.15 4.54
C PRO A 136 -8.42 3.61 4.32
N THR A 137 -8.08 4.53 5.22
CA THR A 137 -8.73 5.84 5.28
C THR A 137 -8.30 6.82 4.17
N GLY A 138 -7.15 6.60 3.53
CA GLY A 138 -6.56 7.53 2.59
C GLY A 138 -5.95 8.79 3.24
N ARG A 139 -5.98 8.88 4.59
CA ARG A 139 -5.38 10.01 5.30
C ARG A 139 -3.93 10.21 4.89
N LEU A 140 -3.59 11.41 4.45
CA LEU A 140 -2.25 11.84 4.09
C LEU A 140 -1.75 12.84 5.13
N LEU A 141 -0.67 12.50 5.81
CA LEU A 141 0.01 13.36 6.77
C LEU A 141 1.10 14.16 6.06
N PRO A 142 1.30 15.44 6.44
CA PRO A 142 2.35 16.26 5.88
C PRO A 142 3.74 15.78 6.36
N PRO A 143 4.78 15.91 5.53
CA PRO A 143 6.14 15.51 5.87
C PRO A 143 6.66 16.15 7.14
N GLU A 144 6.35 17.42 7.37
CA GLU A 144 6.81 18.20 8.52
C GLU A 144 6.33 17.59 9.84
N GLN A 145 5.09 17.09 9.88
CA GLN A 145 4.53 16.41 11.04
C GLN A 145 5.24 15.09 11.33
N LEU A 146 5.51 14.32 10.29
CA LEU A 146 6.20 13.04 10.41
C LEU A 146 7.67 13.22 10.82
N LEU A 147 8.33 14.26 10.31
CA LEU A 147 9.71 14.61 10.69
C LEU A 147 9.80 15.11 12.13
N ASP A 148 8.81 15.86 12.63
CA ASP A 148 8.71 16.23 14.05
C ASP A 148 8.63 14.97 14.94
N TRP A 149 7.75 14.03 14.60
CA TRP A 149 7.64 12.77 15.34
C TRP A 149 8.93 11.94 15.27
N HIS A 150 9.56 11.89 14.09
CA HIS A 150 10.85 11.22 13.91
C HIS A 150 11.92 11.83 14.82
N GLY A 151 12.05 13.17 14.83
CA GLY A 151 13.05 13.86 15.67
C GLY A 151 12.95 13.47 17.14
N ARG A 152 11.72 13.49 17.69
CA ARG A 152 11.45 13.08 19.09
C ARG A 152 11.78 11.61 19.38
N LEU A 153 11.57 10.72 18.42
CA LEU A 153 11.95 9.29 18.54
C LEU A 153 13.47 9.12 18.44
N ALA A 154 14.09 9.80 17.47
CA ALA A 154 15.53 9.68 17.17
C ALA A 154 16.41 10.14 18.35
N GLU A 155 15.99 11.13 19.13
CA GLU A 155 16.68 11.56 20.37
C GLU A 155 16.93 10.41 21.36
N ARG A 156 16.13 9.35 21.29
CA ARG A 156 16.20 8.15 22.15
C ARG A 156 16.60 6.89 21.39
N GLY A 157 17.07 7.01 20.14
CA GLY A 157 17.40 5.88 19.29
C GLY A 157 16.18 5.05 18.85
N GLY A 158 14.99 5.67 18.88
CA GLY A 158 13.73 5.10 18.42
C GLY A 158 13.60 5.07 16.90
N TRP A 159 12.57 4.40 16.41
CA TRP A 159 12.27 4.28 14.97
C TRP A 159 10.93 4.91 14.61
N LEU A 160 10.92 5.68 13.52
CA LEU A 160 9.71 5.98 12.77
C LEU A 160 9.66 5.13 11.50
N ILE A 161 8.66 4.27 11.39
CA ILE A 161 8.41 3.46 10.19
C ILE A 161 7.22 4.06 9.46
N VAL A 162 7.44 4.51 8.21
CA VAL A 162 6.40 5.08 7.36
C VAL A 162 6.16 4.15 6.17
N ASP A 163 4.99 3.51 6.15
CA ASP A 163 4.58 2.67 5.01
C ASP A 163 3.94 3.56 3.94
N GLU A 164 4.71 3.84 2.90
CA GLU A 164 4.35 4.67 1.75
C GLU A 164 3.88 3.84 0.55
N ALA A 165 3.22 2.70 0.77
CA ALA A 165 2.76 1.83 -0.31
C ALA A 165 1.80 2.51 -1.31
N PHE A 166 1.16 3.62 -0.92
CA PHE A 166 0.22 4.39 -1.74
C PHE A 166 0.71 5.81 -2.08
N MET A 167 1.99 6.09 -1.92
CA MET A 167 2.55 7.45 -2.05
C MET A 167 2.83 7.89 -3.50
N ASP A 168 3.01 6.96 -4.45
CA ASP A 168 3.43 7.29 -5.81
C ASP A 168 2.52 8.27 -6.58
N PRO A 169 1.19 8.34 -6.34
CA PRO A 169 0.35 9.39 -6.91
C PRO A 169 0.66 10.80 -6.39
N THR A 170 1.21 10.92 -5.17
CA THR A 170 1.50 12.21 -4.49
C THR A 170 2.94 12.25 -3.96
N PRO A 171 3.97 12.08 -4.81
CA PRO A 171 5.36 11.86 -4.38
C PRO A 171 5.98 13.05 -3.62
N SER A 172 5.44 14.26 -3.76
CA SER A 172 5.89 15.44 -3.01
C SER A 172 5.69 15.35 -1.50
N HIS A 173 4.87 14.40 -1.02
CA HIS A 173 4.62 14.16 0.40
C HIS A 173 5.46 13.01 0.97
N SER A 174 6.36 12.43 0.15
CA SER A 174 7.18 11.29 0.56
C SER A 174 8.33 11.71 1.48
N LEU A 175 8.61 10.87 2.48
CA LEU A 175 9.80 10.98 3.32
C LEU A 175 11.04 10.28 2.71
N ALA A 176 10.93 9.71 1.53
CA ALA A 176 12.05 9.03 0.86
C ALA A 176 13.34 9.88 0.80
N PRO A 177 13.31 11.19 0.46
CA PRO A 177 14.51 12.04 0.46
C PRO A 177 15.19 12.18 1.82
N HIS A 178 14.45 11.97 2.91
CA HIS A 178 14.91 12.07 4.29
C HIS A 178 15.33 10.72 4.89
N SER A 179 15.19 9.62 4.16
CA SER A 179 15.42 8.26 4.67
C SER A 179 16.85 7.97 5.14
N HIS A 180 17.80 8.86 4.84
CA HIS A 180 19.17 8.81 5.37
C HIS A 180 19.27 9.15 6.86
N LEU A 181 18.21 9.72 7.44
CA LEU A 181 18.18 10.07 8.87
C LEU A 181 18.13 8.81 9.73
N PRO A 182 18.97 8.70 10.79
CA PRO A 182 18.98 7.54 11.67
C PRO A 182 17.61 7.25 12.28
N GLY A 183 17.17 5.99 12.19
CA GLY A 183 15.88 5.57 12.73
C GLY A 183 14.65 5.92 11.88
N LEU A 184 14.80 6.60 10.75
CA LEU A 184 13.71 6.77 9.76
C LEU A 184 13.73 5.62 8.76
N ILE A 185 12.60 4.91 8.64
CA ILE A 185 12.44 3.76 7.77
C ILE A 185 11.21 4.00 6.89
N VAL A 186 11.41 4.07 5.58
CA VAL A 186 10.33 4.28 4.60
C VAL A 186 10.15 3.01 3.78
N LEU A 187 8.92 2.49 3.74
CA LEU A 187 8.58 1.31 2.94
C LEU A 187 7.89 1.74 1.66
N ARG A 188 8.34 1.19 0.52
CA ARG A 188 7.74 1.46 -0.79
C ARG A 188 7.24 0.16 -1.42
N SER A 189 6.10 0.23 -2.08
CA SER A 189 5.47 -0.91 -2.77
C SER A 189 5.40 -0.65 -4.27
N PHE A 190 6.15 -1.41 -5.04
CA PHE A 190 6.09 -1.36 -6.50
C PHE A 190 4.74 -1.84 -7.07
N GLY A 191 4.05 -2.73 -6.34
CA GLY A 191 2.85 -3.41 -6.83
C GLY A 191 1.58 -2.55 -6.91
N LYS A 192 1.55 -1.33 -6.36
CA LYS A 192 0.32 -0.52 -6.26
C LYS A 192 0.19 0.42 -7.45
N PHE A 193 1.03 1.42 -7.53
CA PHE A 193 1.02 2.45 -8.57
C PHE A 193 1.31 1.87 -9.96
N PHE A 194 2.26 0.96 -10.06
CA PHE A 194 2.62 0.34 -11.34
C PHE A 194 1.66 -0.78 -11.78
N GLY A 195 0.65 -1.13 -10.98
CA GLY A 195 -0.27 -2.22 -11.33
C GLY A 195 0.36 -3.62 -11.27
N MET A 196 1.58 -3.75 -10.73
CA MET A 196 2.42 -4.95 -10.79
C MET A 196 2.50 -5.71 -9.47
N ALA A 197 1.37 -5.90 -8.80
CA ALA A 197 1.34 -6.58 -7.49
C ALA A 197 1.92 -8.01 -7.55
N GLY A 198 1.79 -8.69 -8.69
CA GLY A 198 2.34 -10.02 -8.93
C GLY A 198 3.87 -10.07 -9.04
N ALA A 199 4.54 -8.96 -9.36
CA ALA A 199 6.00 -8.90 -9.43
C ALA A 199 6.68 -9.07 -8.07
N ARG A 200 5.95 -8.91 -6.97
CA ARG A 200 6.46 -9.04 -5.61
C ARG A 200 7.73 -8.22 -5.36
N LEU A 201 7.74 -6.95 -5.78
CA LEU A 201 8.82 -6.01 -5.58
C LEU A 201 8.39 -4.88 -4.65
N GLY A 202 9.26 -4.51 -3.74
CA GLY A 202 9.16 -3.36 -2.86
C GLY A 202 10.56 -2.90 -2.43
N PHE A 203 10.62 -1.83 -1.64
CA PHE A 203 11.88 -1.26 -1.21
C PHE A 203 11.78 -0.80 0.24
N VAL A 204 12.88 -0.93 0.96
CA VAL A 204 13.12 -0.29 2.26
C VAL A 204 14.16 0.81 2.03
N LEU A 205 13.81 2.02 2.40
CA LEU A 205 14.69 3.19 2.35
C LEU A 205 15.03 3.56 3.79
N ALA A 206 16.30 3.54 4.12
CA ALA A 206 16.78 3.83 5.47
C ALA A 206 18.30 4.12 5.44
N GLU A 207 18.89 4.42 6.59
CA GLU A 207 20.34 4.50 6.73
C GLU A 207 21.03 3.17 6.40
N GLN A 208 22.24 3.24 5.85
CA GLN A 208 22.97 2.09 5.33
C GLN A 208 23.20 0.98 6.38
N GLY A 209 23.44 1.35 7.64
CA GLY A 209 23.67 0.38 8.71
C GLY A 209 22.46 -0.52 8.94
N LEU A 210 21.25 0.05 8.97
CA LEU A 210 20.01 -0.72 9.12
C LEU A 210 19.74 -1.58 7.88
N LEU A 211 19.97 -1.05 6.68
CA LEU A 211 19.78 -1.81 5.44
C LEU A 211 20.70 -3.02 5.36
N SER A 212 21.95 -2.91 5.84
CA SER A 212 22.87 -4.04 5.89
C SER A 212 22.35 -5.15 6.81
N VAL A 213 21.94 -4.81 8.04
CA VAL A 213 21.39 -5.78 9.01
C VAL A 213 20.10 -6.42 8.46
N LEU A 214 19.24 -5.65 7.81
CA LEU A 214 18.02 -6.17 7.20
C LEU A 214 18.34 -7.10 6.02
N GLY A 215 19.32 -6.74 5.18
CA GLY A 215 19.77 -7.55 4.06
C GLY A 215 20.33 -8.91 4.52
N ASP A 216 21.16 -8.91 5.53
CA ASP A 216 21.69 -10.15 6.14
C ASP A 216 20.56 -11.05 6.68
N ALA A 217 19.55 -10.45 7.31
CA ALA A 217 18.40 -11.18 7.86
C ALA A 217 17.46 -11.74 6.77
N LEU A 218 17.35 -11.08 5.61
CA LEU A 218 16.57 -11.55 4.46
C LEU A 218 17.28 -12.65 3.67
N GLY A 219 18.62 -12.67 3.71
CA GLY A 219 19.47 -13.60 2.97
C GLY A 219 19.65 -13.22 1.49
N PRO A 220 20.40 -14.04 0.74
CA PRO A 220 20.72 -13.75 -0.66
C PRO A 220 19.52 -13.93 -1.59
N TRP A 221 19.57 -13.23 -2.72
CA TRP A 221 18.59 -13.32 -3.82
C TRP A 221 17.12 -13.08 -3.43
N PRO A 222 16.79 -12.04 -2.66
CA PRO A 222 15.42 -11.83 -2.20
C PRO A 222 14.44 -11.49 -3.33
N ILE A 223 14.94 -11.02 -4.48
CA ILE A 223 14.13 -10.57 -5.62
C ILE A 223 14.46 -11.40 -6.86
N ALA A 224 13.42 -11.96 -7.49
CA ALA A 224 13.57 -12.71 -8.74
C ALA A 224 14.07 -11.83 -9.90
N GLY A 225 14.91 -12.38 -10.77
CA GLY A 225 15.49 -11.66 -11.92
C GLY A 225 14.44 -10.96 -12.81
N PRO A 226 13.31 -11.61 -13.18
CA PRO A 226 12.23 -10.94 -13.91
C PRO A 226 11.66 -9.71 -13.19
N SER A 227 11.53 -9.75 -11.88
CA SER A 227 11.04 -8.62 -11.07
C SER A 227 12.05 -7.49 -11.02
N ARG A 228 13.35 -7.79 -10.94
CA ARG A 228 14.43 -6.81 -11.04
C ARG A 228 14.40 -6.11 -12.39
N PHE A 229 14.32 -6.90 -13.48
CA PHE A 229 14.28 -6.36 -14.86
C PHE A 229 13.08 -5.41 -15.04
N ILE A 230 11.86 -5.84 -14.72
CA ILE A 230 10.66 -5.01 -14.85
C ILE A 230 10.72 -3.78 -13.94
N GLY A 231 11.23 -3.95 -12.72
CA GLY A 231 11.43 -2.86 -11.78
C GLY A 231 12.35 -1.77 -12.36
N THR A 232 13.49 -2.16 -12.91
CA THR A 232 14.44 -1.24 -13.55
C THR A 232 13.78 -0.45 -14.67
N VAL A 233 13.07 -1.14 -15.58
CA VAL A 233 12.43 -0.49 -16.74
C VAL A 233 11.35 0.51 -16.27
N LEU A 234 10.45 0.11 -15.40
CA LEU A 234 9.33 0.97 -15.02
C LEU A 234 9.73 2.12 -14.07
N LEU A 235 10.74 1.92 -13.24
CA LEU A 235 11.30 2.99 -12.41
C LEU A 235 12.06 4.03 -13.25
N GLY A 236 12.56 3.64 -14.43
CA GLY A 236 13.18 4.54 -15.40
C GLY A 236 12.18 5.26 -16.32
N ASP A 237 10.94 4.77 -16.46
CA ASP A 237 9.93 5.31 -17.38
C ASP A 237 9.21 6.55 -16.82
N ARG A 238 9.88 7.69 -16.87
CA ARG A 238 9.32 8.97 -16.34
C ARG A 238 8.03 9.40 -17.05
N GLU A 239 7.95 9.15 -18.35
CA GLU A 239 6.79 9.53 -19.15
C GLU A 239 5.58 8.65 -18.82
N GLY A 240 5.76 7.33 -18.73
CA GLY A 240 4.73 6.39 -18.28
C GLY A 240 4.25 6.70 -16.86
N GLN A 241 5.15 7.03 -15.95
CA GLN A 241 4.80 7.45 -14.58
C GLN A 241 3.97 8.73 -14.55
N HIS A 242 4.28 9.70 -15.40
CA HIS A 242 3.48 10.94 -15.51
C HIS A 242 2.08 10.63 -16.03
N ARG A 243 1.97 9.89 -17.14
CA ARG A 243 0.67 9.46 -17.70
C ARG A 243 -0.15 8.70 -16.66
N GLN A 244 0.48 7.79 -15.91
CA GLN A 244 -0.20 7.01 -14.86
C GLN A 244 -0.77 7.89 -13.74
N ARG A 245 -0.03 8.91 -13.29
CA ARG A 245 -0.53 9.86 -12.27
C ARG A 245 -1.73 10.64 -12.77
N GLU A 246 -1.70 11.10 -14.03
CA GLU A 246 -2.82 11.84 -14.62
C GLU A 246 -4.07 10.96 -14.74
N LEU A 247 -3.95 9.73 -15.23
CA LEU A 247 -5.05 8.77 -15.30
C LEU A 247 -5.64 8.47 -13.91
N LEU A 248 -4.79 8.16 -12.94
CA LEU A 248 -5.23 7.87 -11.57
C LEU A 248 -5.94 9.07 -10.93
N ARG A 249 -5.46 10.29 -11.18
CA ARG A 249 -6.11 11.50 -10.68
C ARG A 249 -7.52 11.65 -11.25
N GLY A 250 -7.66 11.57 -12.58
CA GLY A 250 -8.95 11.69 -13.25
C GLY A 250 -9.96 10.63 -12.82
N ASP A 251 -9.53 9.36 -12.75
CA ASP A 251 -10.40 8.27 -12.34
C ASP A 251 -10.71 8.26 -10.84
N SER A 252 -9.78 8.73 -10.00
CA SER A 252 -10.06 8.95 -8.58
C SER A 252 -11.14 10.02 -8.38
N GLU A 253 -11.07 11.15 -9.10
CA GLU A 253 -12.09 12.19 -9.08
C GLU A 253 -13.44 11.65 -9.58
N ARG A 254 -13.44 10.90 -10.69
CA ARG A 254 -14.63 10.26 -11.25
C ARG A 254 -15.29 9.29 -10.26
N LEU A 255 -14.50 8.47 -9.57
CA LEU A 255 -15.04 7.54 -8.56
C LEU A 255 -15.63 8.29 -7.37
N ALA A 256 -14.97 9.33 -6.88
CA ALA A 256 -15.48 10.15 -5.78
C ALA A 256 -16.83 10.80 -6.14
N GLN A 257 -16.93 11.34 -7.36
CA GLN A 257 -18.16 11.92 -7.87
C GLN A 257 -19.27 10.87 -7.97
N LEU A 258 -19.02 9.73 -8.62
CA LEU A 258 -19.97 8.63 -8.75
C LEU A 258 -20.51 8.17 -7.37
N LEU A 259 -19.61 7.91 -6.42
CA LEU A 259 -20.02 7.50 -5.08
C LEU A 259 -20.89 8.56 -4.39
N THR A 260 -20.54 9.84 -4.54
CA THR A 260 -21.30 10.95 -3.95
C THR A 260 -22.70 11.06 -4.55
N GLU A 261 -22.82 10.98 -5.88
CA GLU A 261 -24.10 11.00 -6.60
C GLU A 261 -25.01 9.82 -6.21
N GLN A 262 -24.40 8.72 -5.79
CA GLN A 262 -25.12 7.52 -5.33
C GLN A 262 -25.29 7.48 -3.80
N GLY A 263 -25.22 8.62 -3.10
CA GLY A 263 -25.47 8.70 -1.65
C GLY A 263 -24.44 7.98 -0.77
N LEU A 264 -23.25 7.76 -1.30
CA LEU A 264 -22.10 7.11 -0.63
C LEU A 264 -20.87 8.02 -0.66
N PRO A 265 -20.94 9.28 -0.18
CA PRO A 265 -19.83 10.22 -0.28
C PRO A 265 -18.58 9.66 0.39
N PRO A 266 -17.41 9.70 -0.26
CA PRO A 266 -16.16 9.23 0.35
C PRO A 266 -15.84 9.99 1.62
N THR A 267 -15.54 9.26 2.69
CA THR A 267 -15.03 9.81 3.96
C THR A 267 -13.53 10.08 3.86
N GLY A 268 -12.85 9.42 2.92
CA GLY A 268 -11.45 9.60 2.61
C GLY A 268 -11.03 8.79 1.39
N GLY A 269 -9.75 8.88 1.03
CA GLY A 269 -9.22 8.18 -0.14
C GLY A 269 -7.85 8.68 -0.55
N CYS A 270 -7.28 8.03 -1.54
CA CYS A 270 -6.07 8.45 -2.24
C CYS A 270 -6.23 8.18 -3.74
N GLY A 271 -5.24 8.49 -4.55
CA GLY A 271 -5.31 8.29 -6.01
C GLY A 271 -5.62 6.85 -6.48
N LEU A 272 -5.66 5.87 -5.59
CA LEU A 272 -5.88 4.45 -5.94
C LEU A 272 -7.15 3.85 -5.35
N PHE A 273 -7.82 4.55 -4.45
CA PHE A 273 -9.07 4.06 -3.85
C PHE A 273 -9.83 5.17 -3.11
N HIS A 274 -11.12 4.95 -2.90
CA HIS A 274 -11.94 5.73 -1.97
C HIS A 274 -12.50 4.87 -0.84
N TRP A 275 -12.59 5.48 0.34
CA TRP A 275 -13.08 4.87 1.56
C TRP A 275 -14.39 5.53 2.01
N VAL A 276 -15.41 4.73 2.24
CA VAL A 276 -16.76 5.16 2.61
C VAL A 276 -17.12 4.54 3.96
N MET A 277 -17.32 5.37 4.97
CA MET A 277 -17.90 4.92 6.24
C MET A 277 -19.42 4.79 6.09
N THR A 278 -19.95 3.65 6.49
CA THR A 278 -21.39 3.38 6.49
C THR A 278 -21.73 2.24 7.43
N GLU A 279 -22.81 2.37 8.17
CA GLU A 279 -23.35 1.27 9.02
C GLU A 279 -23.77 0.07 8.17
N GLU A 280 -24.11 0.29 6.90
CA GLU A 280 -24.56 -0.72 5.95
C GLU A 280 -23.41 -1.41 5.20
N ALA A 281 -22.17 -1.30 5.66
CA ALA A 281 -20.98 -1.81 4.93
C ALA A 281 -21.10 -3.30 4.54
N THR A 282 -21.70 -4.12 5.39
CA THR A 282 -21.92 -5.54 5.12
C THR A 282 -22.95 -5.73 4.00
N MET A 283 -24.10 -5.06 4.11
CA MET A 283 -25.17 -5.14 3.10
C MET A 283 -24.69 -4.64 1.74
N LEU A 284 -23.99 -3.50 1.69
CA LEU A 284 -23.42 -2.95 0.48
C LEU A 284 -22.40 -3.90 -0.17
N HIS A 285 -21.51 -4.48 0.64
CA HIS A 285 -20.51 -5.45 0.16
C HIS A 285 -21.18 -6.69 -0.45
N GLU A 286 -22.14 -7.29 0.23
CA GLU A 286 -22.86 -8.48 -0.23
C GLU A 286 -23.69 -8.19 -1.47
N PHE A 287 -24.40 -7.06 -1.50
CA PHE A 287 -25.17 -6.64 -2.66
C PHE A 287 -24.31 -6.50 -3.92
N LEU A 288 -23.16 -5.84 -3.81
CA LEU A 288 -22.22 -5.71 -4.92
C LEU A 288 -21.60 -7.05 -5.31
N ALA A 289 -21.25 -7.88 -4.34
CA ALA A 289 -20.67 -9.20 -4.58
C ALA A 289 -21.64 -10.14 -5.30
N CYS A 290 -22.94 -10.12 -5.00
CA CYS A 290 -23.98 -10.85 -5.73
C CYS A 290 -24.08 -10.42 -7.21
N GLN A 291 -23.56 -9.24 -7.57
CA GLN A 291 -23.47 -8.75 -8.95
C GLN A 291 -22.06 -8.93 -9.55
N GLY A 292 -21.20 -9.71 -8.88
CA GLY A 292 -19.82 -9.97 -9.29
C GLY A 292 -18.91 -8.74 -9.18
N ILE A 293 -19.17 -7.83 -8.25
CA ILE A 293 -18.30 -6.67 -7.96
C ILE A 293 -17.73 -6.84 -6.56
N LEU A 294 -16.43 -7.09 -6.48
CA LEU A 294 -15.76 -7.30 -5.20
C LEU A 294 -15.16 -5.98 -4.70
N VAL A 295 -15.66 -5.48 -3.58
CA VAL A 295 -15.13 -4.33 -2.84
C VAL A 295 -14.50 -4.77 -1.52
N ARG A 296 -13.71 -3.93 -0.86
CA ARG A 296 -13.09 -4.27 0.43
C ARG A 296 -13.95 -3.77 1.59
N ARG A 297 -14.57 -4.68 2.33
CA ARG A 297 -15.30 -4.40 3.57
C ARG A 297 -14.35 -4.36 4.77
N PHE A 298 -14.64 -3.45 5.71
CA PHE A 298 -14.05 -3.38 7.04
C PHE A 298 -15.17 -3.44 8.07
N LEU A 299 -14.98 -4.24 9.14
CA LEU A 299 -15.95 -4.38 10.21
C LEU A 299 -15.82 -3.26 11.25
N TYR A 300 -14.59 -2.75 11.43
CA TYR A 300 -14.33 -1.67 12.37
C TYR A 300 -13.24 -0.73 11.81
N PRO A 301 -13.56 0.58 11.69
CA PRO A 301 -14.93 1.09 11.65
C PRO A 301 -15.72 0.50 10.47
N SER A 302 -17.05 0.38 10.63
CA SER A 302 -17.92 -0.14 9.58
C SER A 302 -17.77 0.70 8.31
N SER A 303 -17.23 0.10 7.24
CA SER A 303 -16.84 0.84 6.05
C SER A 303 -16.54 -0.07 4.85
N VAL A 304 -16.54 0.55 3.66
CA VAL A 304 -16.17 -0.09 2.40
C VAL A 304 -15.11 0.74 1.69
N ARG A 305 -14.11 0.09 1.13
CA ARG A 305 -13.11 0.73 0.27
C ARG A 305 -13.30 0.24 -1.16
N PHE A 306 -13.39 1.19 -2.10
CA PHE A 306 -13.53 0.98 -3.52
C PHE A 306 -12.22 1.29 -4.24
N GLY A 307 -11.70 0.33 -5.00
CA GLY A 307 -10.65 0.55 -6.00
C GLY A 307 -11.24 1.13 -7.29
N LEU A 308 -10.36 1.42 -8.26
CA LEU A 308 -10.74 2.00 -9.54
C LEU A 308 -11.11 0.91 -10.56
N PRO A 309 -12.19 1.06 -11.35
CA PRO A 309 -12.44 0.22 -12.53
C PRO A 309 -11.36 0.42 -13.62
N ALA A 310 -11.06 -0.64 -14.38
CA ALA A 310 -10.01 -0.64 -15.39
C ALA A 310 -10.44 -0.01 -16.73
N ASP A 311 -11.74 -0.05 -17.03
CA ASP A 311 -12.29 0.33 -18.33
C ASP A 311 -13.73 0.84 -18.20
N GLU A 312 -14.26 1.36 -19.31
CA GLU A 312 -15.63 1.89 -19.35
C GLU A 312 -16.72 0.84 -19.08
N ALA A 313 -16.45 -0.42 -19.39
CA ALA A 313 -17.38 -1.51 -19.07
C ALA A 313 -17.47 -1.72 -17.55
N GLY A 314 -16.34 -1.68 -16.84
CA GLY A 314 -16.25 -1.72 -15.39
C GLY A 314 -16.93 -0.52 -14.73
N TRP A 315 -16.71 0.69 -15.26
CA TRP A 315 -17.38 1.91 -14.81
C TRP A 315 -18.90 1.82 -14.96
N ALA A 316 -19.39 1.43 -16.15
CA ALA A 316 -20.81 1.27 -16.40
C ALA A 316 -21.45 0.20 -15.50
N ARG A 317 -20.72 -0.90 -15.23
CA ARG A 317 -21.17 -1.96 -14.34
C ARG A 317 -21.29 -1.48 -12.90
N LEU A 318 -20.26 -0.79 -12.38
CA LEU A 318 -20.30 -0.21 -11.03
C LEU A 318 -21.43 0.79 -10.89
N THR A 319 -21.59 1.69 -11.86
CA THR A 319 -22.67 2.70 -11.87
C THR A 319 -24.05 2.05 -11.78
N ARG A 320 -24.34 1.06 -12.63
CA ARG A 320 -25.64 0.34 -12.60
C ARG A 320 -25.88 -0.35 -11.25
N ALA A 321 -24.84 -0.99 -10.70
CA ALA A 321 -24.96 -1.69 -9.43
C ALA A 321 -25.26 -0.73 -8.26
N LEU A 322 -24.61 0.45 -8.24
CA LEU A 322 -24.84 1.46 -7.21
C LEU A 322 -26.23 2.10 -7.32
N ILE A 323 -26.71 2.38 -8.54
CA ILE A 323 -28.11 2.85 -8.78
C ILE A 323 -29.10 1.81 -8.25
N SER A 324 -28.90 0.53 -8.58
CA SER A 324 -29.76 -0.55 -8.09
C SER A 324 -29.72 -0.71 -6.56
N TYR A 325 -28.56 -0.50 -5.95
CA TYR A 325 -28.41 -0.51 -4.50
C TYR A 325 -29.21 0.61 -3.83
N GLN A 326 -29.20 1.82 -4.38
CA GLN A 326 -30.03 2.92 -3.86
C GLN A 326 -31.53 2.60 -3.90
N ALA A 327 -32.00 1.99 -5.00
CA ALA A 327 -33.41 1.64 -5.15
C ALA A 327 -33.88 0.56 -4.13
N VAL A 328 -32.98 -0.26 -3.62
CA VAL A 328 -33.29 -1.27 -2.58
C VAL A 328 -33.22 -0.67 -1.17
N ARG A 329 -32.47 0.39 -1.00
CA ARG A 329 -32.21 1.06 0.28
C ARG A 329 -33.35 2.02 0.70
N THR A 330 -34.12 2.50 -0.28
CA THR A 330 -35.31 3.35 -0.09
C THR A 330 -36.56 2.53 0.10
#